data_1ad9883f024eb4e64278726513d9125e
#
_entry.id   1ad9883f024eb4e64278726513d9125e
#
_cell.length_a   1.000
_cell.length_b   1.000
_cell.length_c   1.000
_cell.angle_alpha   90.00
_cell.angle_beta   90.00
_cell.angle_gamma   90.00
#
_symmetry.space_group_name_H-M   'P 1'
#
loop_
_entity.id
_entity.type
_entity.pdbx_description
1 polymer ?
#
loop_
_entity_poly.entity_id
_entity_poly.type
_entity_poly.pdbx_seq_one_letter_code
_entity_poly.pdbx_strand_id
1 'polypeptide(L)'
;GNAVRSLLRQSLAIGKLVLHVNATRRPPRLPKDPRLVVHLSEKNYADNGKFAHMSGTRGYVLTADDDIDYPHDYVERMVGEVNHHGRKAIVGVHGATLPYGPPVSRWSQYTSMRRSHVFTVEHGGRTPVDIIGTGTMAFHSDLGLPSIADMDTLRMVDLHVAVWALRQGVRMHMIPRARNWMTEFEAPSEDRIWQQTK
;
A
#
# COMPACT_ATOMS: atom_id res chain seq x y z
N GLY A 1 -16.03 -6.98 2.08
CA GLY A 1 -15.08 -7.61 1.14
C GLY A 1 -14.18 -8.62 1.82
N ASN A 2 -13.56 -9.44 1.01
CA ASN A 2 -12.67 -10.51 1.48
C ASN A 2 -11.39 -9.94 2.10
N ALA A 3 -10.78 -8.92 1.52
CA ALA A 3 -9.61 -8.24 2.06
C ALA A 3 -9.84 -7.70 3.50
N VAL A 4 -11.02 -7.12 3.77
CA VAL A 4 -11.39 -6.70 5.13
C VAL A 4 -11.40 -7.89 6.09
N ARG A 5 -11.92 -9.05 5.65
CA ARG A 5 -11.96 -10.27 6.48
C ARG A 5 -10.57 -10.84 6.75
N SER A 6 -9.67 -10.85 5.75
CA SER A 6 -8.30 -11.32 5.93
C SER A 6 -7.53 -10.41 6.90
N LEU A 7 -7.69 -9.09 6.79
CA LEU A 7 -7.05 -8.12 7.70
C LEU A 7 -7.60 -8.17 9.14
N LEU A 8 -8.87 -8.52 9.35
CA LEU A 8 -9.43 -8.66 10.69
C LEU A 8 -9.03 -9.97 11.40
N ARG A 9 -8.46 -10.96 10.66
CA ARG A 9 -8.07 -12.29 11.17
C ARG A 9 -6.56 -12.49 11.31
N GLN A 10 -5.80 -11.42 11.47
CA GLN A 10 -4.35 -11.47 11.55
C GLN A 10 -3.85 -12.11 12.86
N SER A 11 -2.67 -12.77 12.82
CA SER A 11 -1.99 -13.34 14.00
C SER A 11 -1.64 -12.26 15.02
N LEU A 12 -1.11 -11.13 14.54
CA LEU A 12 -0.97 -9.92 15.34
C LEU A 12 -2.23 -9.05 15.16
N ALA A 13 -3.01 -8.93 16.22
CA ALA A 13 -4.27 -8.17 16.19
C ALA A 13 -4.04 -6.69 15.83
N ILE A 14 -4.81 -6.21 14.87
CA ILE A 14 -4.85 -4.78 14.54
C ILE A 14 -5.74 -4.02 15.54
N GLY A 15 -5.35 -2.80 15.90
CA GLY A 15 -6.14 -1.94 16.77
C GLY A 15 -7.32 -1.30 16.04
N LYS A 16 -7.15 -0.94 14.75
CA LYS A 16 -8.16 -0.26 13.95
C LYS A 16 -7.99 -0.60 12.47
N LEU A 17 -9.07 -0.84 11.76
CA LEU A 17 -9.13 -0.94 10.30
C LEU A 17 -10.03 0.18 9.79
N VAL A 18 -9.46 1.11 9.04
CA VAL A 18 -10.19 2.21 8.42
C VAL A 18 -10.46 1.86 6.96
N LEU A 19 -11.72 1.77 6.59
CA LEU A 19 -12.16 1.58 5.22
C LEU A 19 -12.69 2.90 4.65
N HIS A 20 -12.02 3.44 3.64
CA HIS A 20 -12.52 4.56 2.84
C HIS A 20 -13.24 4.02 1.62
N VAL A 21 -14.49 4.40 1.43
CA VAL A 21 -15.32 3.97 0.29
C VAL A 21 -15.63 5.18 -0.57
N ASN A 22 -15.12 5.15 -1.81
CA ASN A 22 -15.26 6.24 -2.78
C ASN A 22 -16.64 6.25 -3.46
N ALA A 23 -17.07 7.45 -3.88
CA ALA A 23 -18.19 7.68 -4.79
C ALA A 23 -19.50 7.00 -4.36
N THR A 24 -19.77 6.93 -3.05
CA THR A 24 -20.98 6.29 -2.53
C THR A 24 -21.49 6.92 -1.24
N ARG A 25 -22.82 6.81 -1.05
CA ARG A 25 -23.50 7.14 0.21
C ARG A 25 -23.94 5.88 0.97
N ARG A 26 -23.74 4.69 0.40
CA ARG A 26 -24.20 3.44 0.99
C ARG A 26 -23.01 2.54 1.33
N PRO A 27 -22.92 2.02 2.56
CA PRO A 27 -21.86 1.11 2.92
C PRO A 27 -22.03 -0.23 2.18
N PRO A 28 -20.92 -0.87 1.75
CA PRO A 28 -20.97 -2.23 1.26
C PRO A 28 -21.32 -3.21 2.41
N ARG A 29 -21.65 -4.46 2.07
CA ARG A 29 -21.84 -5.51 3.09
C ARG A 29 -20.49 -5.86 3.73
N LEU A 30 -20.35 -5.55 5.00
CA LEU A 30 -19.11 -5.73 5.77
C LEU A 30 -19.34 -6.60 7.00
N PRO A 31 -18.29 -7.25 7.54
CA PRO A 31 -18.36 -7.92 8.83
C PRO A 31 -18.64 -6.89 9.93
N LYS A 32 -19.35 -7.31 10.97
CA LYS A 32 -19.50 -6.53 12.20
C LYS A 32 -18.27 -6.76 13.08
N ASP A 33 -17.42 -5.76 13.21
CA ASP A 33 -16.22 -5.81 14.04
C ASP A 33 -15.97 -4.41 14.64
N PRO A 34 -15.75 -4.28 15.94
CA PRO A 34 -15.56 -2.98 16.61
C PRO A 34 -14.30 -2.24 16.13
N ARG A 35 -13.34 -2.94 15.56
CA ARG A 35 -12.12 -2.34 15.00
C ARG A 35 -12.34 -1.73 13.61
N LEU A 36 -13.44 -2.08 12.92
CA LEU A 36 -13.72 -1.60 11.57
C LEU A 36 -14.44 -0.25 11.63
N VAL A 37 -13.81 0.77 11.07
CA VAL A 37 -14.37 2.11 10.89
C VAL A 37 -14.55 2.37 9.40
N VAL A 38 -15.77 2.73 8.99
CA VAL A 38 -16.11 2.95 7.58
C VAL A 38 -16.38 4.42 7.35
N HIS A 39 -15.66 5.00 6.39
CA HIS A 39 -15.86 6.36 5.91
C HIS A 39 -16.39 6.32 4.48
N LEU A 40 -17.56 6.90 4.27
CA LEU A 40 -18.16 7.04 2.94
C LEU A 40 -17.83 8.42 2.37
N SER A 41 -17.49 8.49 1.11
CA SER A 41 -17.22 9.71 0.39
C SER A 41 -18.06 9.78 -0.89
N GLU A 42 -18.74 10.90 -1.11
CA GLU A 42 -19.39 11.18 -2.40
C GLU A 42 -18.37 11.50 -3.49
N LYS A 43 -17.24 12.07 -3.10
CA LYS A 43 -16.11 12.34 -3.98
C LYS A 43 -15.30 11.05 -4.21
N ASN A 44 -14.85 10.85 -5.45
CA ASN A 44 -13.93 9.79 -5.79
C ASN A 44 -12.48 10.28 -5.62
N TYR A 45 -11.78 9.74 -4.63
CA TYR A 45 -10.36 9.98 -4.40
C TYR A 45 -9.46 8.92 -5.04
N ALA A 46 -10.05 7.97 -5.77
CA ALA A 46 -9.35 6.80 -6.29
C ALA A 46 -8.52 6.11 -5.18
N ASP A 47 -7.29 5.72 -5.49
CA ASP A 47 -6.32 5.10 -4.56
C ASP A 47 -5.77 6.07 -3.48
N ASN A 48 -5.83 7.40 -3.69
CA ASN A 48 -5.44 8.41 -2.70
C ASN A 48 -6.33 8.35 -1.44
N GLY A 49 -7.54 7.80 -1.54
CA GLY A 49 -8.47 7.63 -0.41
C GLY A 49 -7.88 6.90 0.80
N LYS A 50 -6.87 6.03 0.61
CA LYS A 50 -6.13 5.35 1.69
C LYS A 50 -5.51 6.34 2.70
N PHE A 51 -5.21 7.56 2.26
CA PHE A 51 -4.53 8.58 3.06
C PHE A 51 -5.48 9.64 3.63
N ALA A 52 -6.79 9.55 3.34
CA ALA A 52 -7.78 10.55 3.78
C ALA A 52 -7.94 10.65 5.32
N HIS A 53 -7.58 9.59 6.05
CA HIS A 53 -7.81 9.49 7.50
C HIS A 53 -6.53 9.21 8.29
N MET A 54 -5.37 9.62 7.77
CA MET A 54 -4.07 9.41 8.41
C MET A 54 -3.81 10.35 9.60
N SER A 55 -4.40 11.54 9.60
CA SER A 55 -4.16 12.56 10.62
C SER A 55 -4.40 12.03 12.04
N GLY A 56 -3.45 12.28 12.93
CA GLY A 56 -3.50 11.86 14.34
C GLY A 56 -3.24 10.37 14.59
N THR A 57 -2.98 9.57 13.55
CA THR A 57 -2.62 8.15 13.71
C THR A 57 -1.30 8.01 14.45
N ARG A 58 -1.22 7.04 15.39
CA ARG A 58 -0.02 6.73 16.17
C ARG A 58 0.30 5.25 16.09
N GLY A 59 1.61 4.93 16.04
CA GLY A 59 2.11 3.56 15.99
C GLY A 59 2.34 3.06 14.57
N TYR A 60 2.15 1.76 14.37
CA TYR A 60 2.33 1.12 13.07
C TYR A 60 1.15 1.42 12.16
N VAL A 61 1.44 1.85 10.96
CA VAL A 61 0.48 2.17 9.90
C VAL A 61 0.71 1.22 8.74
N LEU A 62 -0.35 0.52 8.33
CA LEU A 62 -0.35 -0.32 7.16
C LEU A 62 -1.40 0.21 6.19
N THR A 63 -1.08 0.25 4.90
CA THR A 63 -2.06 0.55 3.85
C THR A 63 -2.34 -0.70 3.03
N ALA A 64 -3.57 -0.83 2.57
CA ALA A 64 -4.08 -2.05 1.96
C ALA A 64 -4.99 -1.75 0.77
N ASP A 65 -5.05 -2.67 -0.19
CA ASP A 65 -6.02 -2.70 -1.30
C ASP A 65 -7.14 -3.69 -1.01
N ASP A 66 -8.26 -3.55 -1.69
CA ASP A 66 -9.46 -4.35 -1.46
C ASP A 66 -9.53 -5.62 -2.32
N ASP A 67 -8.58 -5.78 -3.23
CA ASP A 67 -8.42 -6.92 -4.14
C ASP A 67 -7.30 -7.90 -3.73
N ILE A 68 -6.63 -7.67 -2.60
CA ILE A 68 -5.54 -8.53 -2.09
C ILE A 68 -6.04 -9.43 -0.96
N ASP A 69 -5.64 -10.71 -1.00
CA ASP A 69 -5.78 -11.66 0.10
C ASP A 69 -4.53 -11.60 0.99
N TYR A 70 -4.70 -10.99 2.17
CA TYR A 70 -3.61 -10.83 3.12
C TYR A 70 -3.44 -12.08 3.96
N PRO A 71 -2.26 -12.73 3.93
CA PRO A 71 -2.01 -13.94 4.72
C PRO A 71 -2.13 -13.66 6.22
N HIS A 72 -2.38 -14.72 7.00
CA HIS A 72 -2.64 -14.61 8.43
C HIS A 72 -1.51 -13.94 9.22
N ASP A 73 -0.27 -14.10 8.78
CA ASP A 73 0.94 -13.53 9.38
C ASP A 73 1.37 -12.16 8.80
N TYR A 74 0.56 -11.55 7.92
CA TYR A 74 0.93 -10.34 7.19
C TYR A 74 1.27 -9.17 8.13
N VAL A 75 0.38 -8.84 9.06
CA VAL A 75 0.58 -7.69 9.97
C VAL A 75 1.80 -7.93 10.88
N GLU A 76 1.95 -9.14 11.43
CA GLU A 76 3.07 -9.51 12.28
C GLU A 76 4.40 -9.36 11.54
N ARG A 77 4.50 -9.87 10.31
CA ARG A 77 5.70 -9.76 9.49
C ARG A 77 6.01 -8.32 9.10
N MET A 78 5.00 -7.55 8.70
CA MET A 78 5.20 -6.15 8.32
C MET A 78 5.68 -5.31 9.52
N VAL A 79 5.10 -5.51 10.70
CA VAL A 79 5.54 -4.86 11.95
C VAL A 79 6.97 -5.29 12.31
N GLY A 80 7.28 -6.58 12.17
CA GLY A 80 8.64 -7.11 12.37
C GLY A 80 9.66 -6.44 11.45
N GLU A 81 9.33 -6.27 10.17
CA GLU A 81 10.21 -5.62 9.19
C GLU A 81 10.38 -4.11 9.46
N VAL A 82 9.33 -3.40 9.85
CA VAL A 82 9.44 -2.00 10.30
C VAL A 82 10.37 -1.89 11.50
N ASN A 83 10.28 -2.81 12.47
CA ASN A 83 11.16 -2.85 13.64
C ASN A 83 12.61 -3.20 13.27
N HIS A 84 12.81 -4.15 12.31
CA HIS A 84 14.13 -4.49 11.81
C HIS A 84 14.88 -3.25 11.28
N HIS A 85 14.18 -2.32 10.67
CA HIS A 85 14.71 -1.04 10.21
C HIS A 85 14.69 0.06 11.30
N GLY A 86 14.51 -0.28 12.58
CA GLY A 86 14.48 0.67 13.69
C GLY A 86 13.36 1.72 13.58
N ARG A 87 12.26 1.40 12.90
CA ARG A 87 11.14 2.31 12.59
C ARG A 87 11.51 3.52 11.71
N LYS A 88 12.63 3.43 11.00
CA LYS A 88 13.19 4.52 10.18
C LYS A 88 13.05 4.30 8.67
N ALA A 89 12.27 3.30 8.25
CA ALA A 89 12.02 2.99 6.86
C ALA A 89 10.55 2.64 6.63
N ILE A 90 10.13 2.80 5.38
CA ILE A 90 8.90 2.23 4.85
C ILE A 90 9.26 0.83 4.33
N VAL A 91 8.41 -0.16 4.59
CA VAL A 91 8.56 -1.50 4.06
C VAL A 91 7.34 -1.91 3.24
N GLY A 92 7.52 -2.82 2.29
CA GLY A 92 6.42 -3.27 1.44
C GLY A 92 6.69 -4.60 0.75
N VAL A 93 5.62 -5.15 0.18
CA VAL A 93 5.66 -6.45 -0.52
C VAL A 93 5.66 -6.28 -2.04
N HIS A 94 5.17 -5.17 -2.54
CA HIS A 94 5.19 -4.77 -3.94
C HIS A 94 5.96 -3.46 -4.11
N GLY A 95 6.72 -3.31 -5.18
CA GLY A 95 7.46 -2.08 -5.41
C GLY A 95 8.24 -2.08 -6.71
N ALA A 96 9.00 -1.02 -6.93
CA ALA A 96 9.84 -0.89 -8.11
C ALA A 96 11.16 -0.20 -7.80
N THR A 97 12.21 -0.65 -8.49
CA THR A 97 13.50 0.01 -8.56
C THR A 97 13.61 0.72 -9.90
N LEU A 98 14.04 1.97 -9.85
CA LEU A 98 14.31 2.78 -11.04
C LEU A 98 15.79 2.72 -11.38
N PRO A 99 16.17 2.65 -12.66
CA PRO A 99 17.57 2.71 -13.05
C PRO A 99 18.11 4.13 -12.82
N TYR A 100 19.33 4.22 -12.37
CA TYR A 100 20.07 5.47 -12.38
C TYR A 100 20.40 5.84 -13.84
N GLY A 101 20.00 7.02 -14.27
CA GLY A 101 20.23 7.46 -15.66
C GLY A 101 19.65 8.84 -15.95
N PRO A 102 19.68 9.26 -17.22
CA PRO A 102 19.12 10.55 -17.62
C PRO A 102 17.62 10.60 -17.32
N PRO A 103 17.06 11.81 -17.14
CA PRO A 103 15.63 11.98 -16.86
C PRO A 103 14.76 11.25 -17.89
N VAL A 104 13.79 10.50 -17.40
CA VAL A 104 12.81 9.80 -18.23
C VAL A 104 11.78 10.82 -18.72
N SER A 105 11.71 11.02 -20.04
CA SER A 105 10.81 12.00 -20.66
C SER A 105 9.53 11.37 -21.24
N ARG A 106 9.49 10.04 -21.36
CA ARG A 106 8.37 9.31 -21.95
C ARG A 106 7.93 8.14 -21.08
N TRP A 107 6.62 7.91 -21.02
CA TRP A 107 6.04 6.77 -20.27
C TRP A 107 6.61 5.41 -20.71
N SER A 108 6.84 5.21 -21.99
CA SER A 108 7.45 3.97 -22.51
C SER A 108 8.86 3.73 -21.98
N GLN A 109 9.65 4.79 -21.79
CA GLN A 109 10.97 4.69 -21.17
C GLN A 109 10.85 4.29 -19.69
N TYR A 110 9.95 4.93 -18.94
CA TYR A 110 9.69 4.58 -17.56
C TYR A 110 9.31 3.10 -17.40
N THR A 111 8.37 2.61 -18.21
CA THR A 111 7.90 1.21 -18.12
C THR A 111 8.95 0.19 -18.52
N SER A 112 9.84 0.52 -19.48
CA SER A 112 10.92 -0.39 -19.91
C SER A 112 12.14 -0.39 -18.98
N MET A 113 12.37 0.70 -18.25
CA MET A 113 13.56 0.87 -17.41
C MET A 113 13.32 0.47 -15.95
N ARG A 114 12.08 0.50 -15.46
CA ARG A 114 11.78 0.09 -14.09
C ARG A 114 11.88 -1.43 -13.92
N ARG A 115 12.42 -1.87 -12.79
CA ARG A 115 12.33 -3.26 -12.35
C ARG A 115 11.21 -3.39 -11.32
N SER A 116 10.11 -4.03 -11.70
CA SER A 116 8.99 -4.29 -10.79
C SER A 116 9.26 -5.54 -9.94
N HIS A 117 8.90 -5.46 -8.66
CA HIS A 117 8.94 -6.54 -7.68
C HIS A 117 7.50 -6.90 -7.29
N VAL A 118 6.92 -7.85 -8.03
CA VAL A 118 5.51 -8.23 -7.85
C VAL A 118 5.34 -9.08 -6.59
N PHE A 119 4.30 -8.86 -5.81
CA PHE A 119 4.09 -9.51 -4.50
C PHE A 119 3.82 -11.02 -4.59
N THR A 120 3.36 -11.54 -5.71
CA THR A 120 3.17 -12.99 -5.93
C THR A 120 4.48 -13.73 -6.20
N VAL A 121 5.56 -13.02 -6.51
CA VAL A 121 6.88 -13.60 -6.84
C VAL A 121 7.73 -13.68 -5.58
N GLU A 122 8.48 -14.78 -5.45
CA GLU A 122 9.49 -14.93 -4.38
C GLU A 122 10.49 -13.78 -4.37
N HIS A 123 10.85 -13.34 -3.17
CA HIS A 123 11.87 -12.32 -2.96
C HIS A 123 12.74 -12.68 -1.75
N GLY A 124 14.02 -12.96 -2.00
CA GLY A 124 14.89 -13.57 -0.98
C GLY A 124 15.49 -12.62 0.05
N GLY A 125 15.37 -11.30 -0.12
CA GLY A 125 16.10 -10.36 0.73
C GLY A 125 15.35 -9.05 1.00
N ARG A 126 15.93 -8.20 1.85
CA ARG A 126 15.52 -6.83 2.09
C ARG A 126 16.18 -5.92 1.07
N THR A 127 15.48 -5.56 0.02
CA THR A 127 16.04 -4.81 -1.11
C THR A 127 15.56 -3.36 -1.07
N PRO A 128 16.46 -2.37 -1.12
CA PRO A 128 16.06 -0.97 -1.31
C PRO A 128 15.32 -0.81 -2.63
N VAL A 129 14.26 0.01 -2.61
CA VAL A 129 13.45 0.34 -3.79
C VAL A 129 13.13 1.83 -3.81
N ASP A 130 12.79 2.33 -4.99
CA ASP A 130 12.47 3.75 -5.18
C ASP A 130 10.97 4.03 -5.05
N ILE A 131 10.14 3.00 -5.26
CA ILE A 131 8.68 3.08 -5.17
C ILE A 131 8.17 1.84 -4.43
N ILE A 132 7.28 2.05 -3.47
CA ILE A 132 6.51 0.99 -2.79
C ILE A 132 5.07 1.06 -3.26
N GLY A 133 4.47 -0.10 -3.55
CA GLY A 133 3.04 -0.22 -3.81
C GLY A 133 2.24 -0.03 -2.52
N THR A 134 1.39 0.99 -2.51
CA THR A 134 0.64 1.38 -1.31
C THR A 134 -0.45 0.38 -0.89
N GLY A 135 -0.74 -0.62 -1.72
CA GLY A 135 -1.59 -1.75 -1.34
C GLY A 135 -0.93 -2.74 -0.36
N THR A 136 0.39 -2.64 -0.16
CA THR A 136 1.16 -3.59 0.67
C THR A 136 2.24 -2.91 1.51
N MET A 137 2.03 -1.67 1.90
CA MET A 137 3.01 -0.82 2.57
C MET A 137 2.80 -0.80 4.09
N ALA A 138 3.91 -0.73 4.85
CA ALA A 138 3.88 -0.48 6.28
C ALA A 138 5.01 0.47 6.72
N PHE A 139 4.74 1.27 7.75
CA PHE A 139 5.70 2.17 8.38
C PHE A 139 5.27 2.51 9.82
N HIS A 140 6.11 3.22 10.56
CA HIS A 140 5.76 3.75 11.87
C HIS A 140 5.49 5.26 11.80
N SER A 141 4.50 5.75 12.55
CA SER A 141 4.10 7.16 12.55
C SER A 141 5.19 8.14 12.99
N ASP A 142 6.29 7.66 13.58
CA ASP A 142 7.46 8.48 13.93
C ASP A 142 8.12 9.09 12.69
N LEU A 143 7.93 8.52 11.49
CA LEU A 143 8.41 9.06 10.23
C LEU A 143 7.59 10.27 9.74
N GLY A 144 6.50 10.59 10.41
CA GLY A 144 5.46 11.47 9.90
C GLY A 144 4.38 10.70 9.16
N LEU A 145 3.38 11.41 8.70
CA LEU A 145 2.23 10.82 7.99
C LEU A 145 2.06 11.52 6.63
N PRO A 146 2.04 10.76 5.52
CA PRO A 146 1.67 11.32 4.23
C PRO A 146 0.26 11.92 4.29
N SER A 147 0.06 13.07 3.69
CA SER A 147 -1.24 13.75 3.66
C SER A 147 -1.89 13.61 2.30
N ILE A 148 -3.18 13.32 2.27
CA ILE A 148 -3.96 13.36 1.02
C ILE A 148 -3.97 14.76 0.39
N ALA A 149 -3.77 15.82 1.17
CA ALA A 149 -3.69 17.19 0.66
C ALA A 149 -2.46 17.43 -0.24
N ASP A 150 -1.41 16.60 -0.08
CA ASP A 150 -0.19 16.68 -0.89
C ASP A 150 -0.27 15.78 -2.15
N MET A 151 -1.41 15.12 -2.38
CA MET A 151 -1.64 14.17 -3.47
C MET A 151 -2.56 14.80 -4.52
N ASP A 152 -2.00 15.64 -5.38
CA ASP A 152 -2.71 16.45 -6.37
C ASP A 152 -3.21 15.67 -7.59
N THR A 153 -2.60 14.50 -7.86
CA THR A 153 -2.92 13.66 -9.02
C THR A 153 -3.52 12.33 -8.56
N LEU A 154 -4.68 11.96 -9.10
CA LEU A 154 -5.32 10.67 -8.82
C LEU A 154 -4.61 9.52 -9.54
N ARG A 155 -4.70 8.32 -8.97
CA ARG A 155 -4.10 7.08 -9.50
C ARG A 155 -2.57 7.09 -9.59
N MET A 156 -1.93 7.95 -8.79
CA MET A 156 -0.47 8.09 -8.71
C MET A 156 0.02 8.01 -7.27
N VAL A 157 -0.76 7.39 -6.38
CA VAL A 157 -0.52 7.37 -4.93
C VAL A 157 0.85 6.80 -4.55
N ASP A 158 1.32 5.77 -5.25
CA ASP A 158 2.64 5.17 -5.01
C ASP A 158 3.77 6.18 -5.28
N LEU A 159 3.62 7.00 -6.33
CA LEU A 159 4.59 8.06 -6.65
C LEU A 159 4.51 9.23 -5.65
N HIS A 160 3.32 9.61 -5.19
CA HIS A 160 3.17 10.62 -4.15
C HIS A 160 3.88 10.20 -2.86
N VAL A 161 3.71 8.94 -2.44
CA VAL A 161 4.41 8.38 -1.27
C VAL A 161 5.92 8.34 -1.51
N ALA A 162 6.38 7.93 -2.70
CA ALA A 162 7.80 7.92 -3.03
C ALA A 162 8.43 9.31 -2.96
N VAL A 163 7.77 10.34 -3.50
CA VAL A 163 8.21 11.73 -3.42
C VAL A 163 8.18 12.24 -1.97
N TRP A 164 7.15 11.92 -1.21
CA TRP A 164 7.09 12.25 0.21
C TRP A 164 8.25 11.62 0.99
N ALA A 165 8.50 10.32 0.80
CA ALA A 165 9.58 9.60 1.46
C ALA A 165 10.95 10.22 1.11
N LEU A 166 11.19 10.55 -0.17
CA LEU A 166 12.40 11.20 -0.63
C LEU A 166 12.62 12.57 0.06
N ARG A 167 11.56 13.38 0.16
CA ARG A 167 11.62 14.70 0.83
C ARG A 167 11.91 14.59 2.32
N GLN A 168 11.46 13.51 2.98
CA GLN A 168 11.71 13.21 4.39
C GLN A 168 13.04 12.49 4.63
N GLY A 169 13.79 12.13 3.58
CA GLY A 169 15.00 11.31 3.69
C GLY A 169 14.72 9.87 4.17
N VAL A 170 13.49 9.37 3.98
CA VAL A 170 13.04 8.05 4.40
C VAL A 170 13.33 7.02 3.31
N ARG A 171 13.99 5.92 3.65
CA ARG A 171 14.25 4.81 2.72
C ARG A 171 13.06 3.87 2.64
N MET A 172 12.93 3.21 1.50
CA MET A 172 11.91 2.19 1.25
C MET A 172 12.55 0.85 0.94
N HIS A 173 12.01 -0.23 1.49
CA HIS A 173 12.56 -1.57 1.33
C HIS A 173 11.48 -2.60 1.03
N MET A 174 11.78 -3.49 0.09
CA MET A 174 11.03 -4.73 -0.10
C MET A 174 11.37 -5.70 1.03
N ILE A 175 10.38 -6.46 1.50
CA ILE A 175 10.56 -7.52 2.48
C ILE A 175 10.82 -8.88 1.81
N PRO A 176 11.56 -9.80 2.45
CA PRO A 176 11.69 -11.19 1.96
C PRO A 176 10.34 -11.92 2.06
N ARG A 177 10.02 -12.73 1.06
CA ARG A 177 8.78 -13.51 0.99
C ARG A 177 8.90 -14.73 0.10
N ALA A 178 8.14 -15.78 0.40
CA ALA A 178 7.96 -16.93 -0.46
C ALA A 178 7.07 -16.57 -1.67
N ARG A 179 7.15 -17.38 -2.74
CA ARG A 179 6.21 -17.30 -3.86
C ARG A 179 4.78 -17.50 -3.38
N ASN A 180 3.86 -16.69 -3.86
CA ASN A 180 2.43 -16.72 -3.51
C ASN A 180 2.14 -16.65 -2.00
N TRP A 181 3.04 -16.05 -1.21
CA TRP A 181 2.75 -15.74 0.18
C TRP A 181 1.54 -14.80 0.30
N MET A 182 1.34 -13.95 -0.71
CA MET A 182 0.20 -13.06 -0.86
C MET A 182 -0.38 -13.23 -2.26
N THR A 183 -1.70 -13.18 -2.41
CA THR A 183 -2.40 -13.37 -3.68
C THR A 183 -3.46 -12.30 -3.90
N GLU A 184 -3.90 -12.13 -5.14
CA GLU A 184 -5.06 -11.29 -5.46
C GLU A 184 -6.34 -12.13 -5.44
N PHE A 185 -7.45 -11.52 -5.03
CA PHE A 185 -8.76 -12.08 -5.32
C PHE A 185 -9.05 -11.97 -6.81
N GLU A 186 -9.76 -12.96 -7.37
CA GLU A 186 -10.27 -12.87 -8.73
C GLU A 186 -11.27 -11.70 -8.81
N ALA A 187 -10.83 -10.59 -9.39
CA ALA A 187 -11.69 -9.46 -9.73
C ALA A 187 -12.15 -9.58 -11.19
N PRO A 188 -13.37 -9.14 -11.53
CA PRO A 188 -13.78 -8.99 -12.91
C PRO A 188 -12.74 -8.15 -13.67
N SER A 189 -12.39 -8.58 -14.89
CA SER A 189 -11.32 -7.96 -15.69
C SER A 189 -11.54 -6.46 -15.97
N GLU A 190 -12.79 -6.01 -15.95
CA GLU A 190 -13.19 -4.63 -16.23
C GLU A 190 -12.79 -3.63 -15.12
N ASP A 191 -12.56 -4.09 -13.88
CA ASP A 191 -12.24 -3.23 -12.73
C ASP A 191 -10.73 -3.04 -12.52
N ARG A 192 -9.87 -3.70 -13.28
CA ARG A 192 -8.42 -3.63 -13.11
C ARG A 192 -7.85 -2.37 -13.77
N ILE A 193 -7.27 -1.47 -12.97
CA ILE A 193 -6.62 -0.22 -13.44
C ILE A 193 -5.58 -0.49 -14.55
N TRP A 194 -4.85 -1.61 -14.49
CA TRP A 194 -3.85 -2.03 -15.46
C TRP A 194 -4.38 -2.30 -16.88
N GLN A 195 -5.67 -2.59 -17.03
CA GLN A 195 -6.28 -2.85 -18.33
C GLN A 195 -6.85 -1.58 -18.98
N GLN A 196 -7.01 -0.51 -18.22
CA GLN A 196 -7.52 0.78 -18.69
C GLN A 196 -6.42 1.71 -19.25
N THR A 197 -5.15 1.32 -19.12
CA THR A 197 -3.97 2.12 -19.53
C THR A 197 -3.26 1.60 -20.79
N LYS A 198 -3.95 0.79 -21.59
CA LYS A 198 -3.43 0.36 -22.93
C LYS A 198 -3.83 1.32 -24.02
#